data_0548c002854c7e59c9d49cc43a200a61
#
_entry.id   0548c002854c7e59c9d49cc43a200a61
#
_cell.length_a   1.000
_cell.length_b   1.000
_cell.length_c   1.000
_cell.angle_alpha   90.00
_cell.angle_beta   90.00
_cell.angle_gamma   90.00
#
_symmetry.space_group_name_H-M   'P 1'
#
loop_
_entity.id
_entity.type
_entity.pdbx_description
1 polymer ?
#
loop_
_entity_poly.entity_id
_entity_poly.type
_entity_poly.pdbx_seq_one_letter_code
_entity_poly.pdbx_strand_id
1 'polypeptide(L)' 'MINENDIRRYIIAALLNEPILGQNYVDYHNENDECCVRIMYPGKQFDIIIKEVSEEAYVETYGDYRE' A
#
# COMPACT_ATOMS: atom_id res chain seq x y z
N MET A 1 -17.28 1.95 5.00
CA MET A 1 -16.03 1.90 5.80
C MET A 1 -14.85 1.57 4.88
N ILE A 2 -13.75 2.27 5.05
CA ILE A 2 -12.57 2.06 4.22
C ILE A 2 -11.82 0.82 4.70
N ASN A 3 -11.45 -0.05 3.77
CA ASN A 3 -10.65 -1.24 4.07
C ASN A 3 -9.37 -1.23 3.23
N GLU A 4 -8.55 -2.26 3.39
CA GLU A 4 -7.26 -2.36 2.70
C GLU A 4 -7.43 -2.32 1.18
N ASN A 5 -8.48 -2.93 0.65
CA ASN A 5 -8.72 -2.93 -0.79
C ASN A 5 -9.02 -1.51 -1.31
N ASP A 6 -9.73 -0.71 -0.53
CA ASP A 6 -10.02 0.68 -0.92
C ASP A 6 -8.73 1.49 -0.98
N ILE A 7 -7.88 1.35 0.04
CA ILE A 7 -6.58 2.02 0.08
C ILE A 7 -5.71 1.57 -1.09
N ARG A 8 -5.69 0.27 -1.38
CA ARG A 8 -4.93 -0.26 -2.50
C ARG A 8 -5.36 0.36 -3.83
N ARG A 9 -6.67 0.54 -4.05
CA ARG A 9 -7.17 1.18 -5.26
C ARG A 9 -6.68 2.62 -5.40
N TYR A 10 -6.69 3.38 -4.31
CA TYR A 10 -6.20 4.75 -4.33
C TYR A 10 -4.71 4.80 -4.66
N ILE A 11 -3.94 3.91 -4.06
CA ILE A 11 -2.50 3.85 -4.30
C ILE A 11 -2.22 3.50 -5.76
N ILE A 12 -2.89 2.49 -6.29
CA ILE A 12 -2.71 2.09 -7.69
C ILE A 12 -3.08 3.22 -8.64
N ALA A 13 -4.19 3.90 -8.39
CA ALA A 13 -4.61 5.02 -9.21
C ALA A 13 -3.56 6.13 -9.21
N ALA A 14 -3.01 6.45 -8.04
CA ALA A 14 -1.97 7.47 -7.92
C ALA A 14 -0.70 7.07 -8.66
N LEU A 15 -0.28 5.81 -8.54
CA LEU A 15 0.92 5.32 -9.22
C LEU A 15 0.76 5.29 -10.73
N LEU A 16 -0.41 4.93 -11.23
CA LEU A 16 -0.66 4.91 -12.66
C LEU A 16 -0.66 6.31 -13.29
N ASN A 17 -0.95 7.33 -12.48
CA ASN A 17 -0.90 8.72 -12.95
C ASN A 17 0.51 9.30 -12.93
N GLU A 18 1.46 8.60 -12.33
CA GLU A 18 2.84 9.04 -12.28
C GLU A 18 3.53 8.73 -13.61
N PRO A 19 4.09 9.75 -14.32
CA PRO A 19 4.66 9.51 -15.65
C PRO A 19 5.74 8.43 -15.69
N ILE A 20 6.56 8.32 -14.66
CA ILE A 20 7.62 7.33 -14.62
C ILE A 20 7.07 5.97 -14.17
N LEU A 21 6.34 5.94 -13.05
CA LEU A 21 5.83 4.70 -12.50
C LEU A 21 4.72 4.10 -13.34
N GLY A 22 3.89 4.93 -13.96
CA GLY A 22 2.78 4.47 -14.79
C GLY A 22 3.22 3.73 -16.05
N GLN A 23 4.49 3.85 -16.43
CA GLN A 23 5.05 3.10 -17.57
C GLN A 23 5.46 1.70 -17.18
N ASN A 24 5.49 1.39 -15.89
CA ASN A 24 5.86 0.10 -15.37
C ASN A 24 4.62 -0.66 -14.95
N TYR A 25 4.78 -1.94 -14.76
CA TYR A 25 3.66 -2.78 -14.38
C TYR A 25 3.31 -2.56 -12.91
N VAL A 26 2.06 -2.17 -12.66
CA VAL A 26 1.53 -1.98 -11.31
C VAL A 26 0.32 -2.90 -11.19
N ASP A 27 0.30 -3.74 -10.19
CA ASP A 27 -0.75 -4.76 -10.09
C ASP A 27 -1.20 -4.98 -8.65
N TYR A 28 -2.43 -5.47 -8.54
CA TYR A 28 -2.93 -6.04 -7.30
C TYR A 28 -2.17 -7.30 -6.98
N HIS A 29 -1.76 -7.44 -5.76
CA HIS A 29 -1.04 -8.62 -5.34
C HIS A 29 -1.38 -8.98 -3.89
N ASN A 30 -1.55 -10.26 -3.63
CA ASN A 30 -1.72 -10.76 -2.27
C ASN A 30 -0.63 -11.77 -2.00
N GLU A 31 0.07 -11.58 -0.89
CA GLU A 31 1.13 -12.49 -0.50
C GLU A 31 1.09 -12.67 1.02
N ASN A 32 1.14 -13.91 1.48
CA ASN A 32 1.06 -14.24 2.90
C ASN A 32 -0.18 -13.64 3.55
N ASP A 33 -1.32 -13.68 2.85
CA ASP A 33 -2.59 -13.10 3.28
C ASP A 33 -2.54 -11.58 3.48
N GLU A 34 -1.52 -10.93 2.95
CA GLU A 34 -1.40 -9.49 3.02
C GLU A 34 -1.83 -8.84 1.70
N CYS A 35 -2.49 -7.69 1.83
CA CYS A 35 -2.92 -6.89 0.69
C CYS A 35 -1.74 -6.06 0.21
N CYS A 36 -1.31 -6.23 -1.03
CA CYS A 36 -0.11 -5.58 -1.55
C CYS A 36 -0.37 -4.88 -2.89
N VAL A 37 0.45 -3.89 -3.17
CA VAL A 37 0.61 -3.32 -4.50
C VAL A 37 2.01 -3.69 -4.98
N ARG A 38 2.09 -4.34 -6.13
CA ARG A 38 3.39 -4.73 -6.70
C ARG A 38 3.76 -3.83 -7.86
N ILE A 39 4.95 -3.27 -7.79
CA ILE A 39 5.52 -2.44 -8.85
C ILE A 39 6.66 -3.22 -9.47
N MET A 40 6.60 -3.45 -10.77
CA MET A 40 7.59 -4.27 -11.48
C MET A 40 8.39 -3.41 -12.45
N TYR A 41 9.68 -3.31 -12.18
CA TYR A 41 10.65 -2.72 -13.09
C TYR A 41 11.49 -3.83 -13.71
N PRO A 42 12.13 -3.56 -14.85
CA PRO A 42 13.10 -4.51 -15.37
C PRO A 42 14.19 -4.81 -14.34
N GLY A 43 14.27 -6.06 -13.91
CA GLY A 43 15.28 -6.52 -12.95
C GLY A 43 14.99 -6.20 -11.49
N LYS A 44 13.87 -5.55 -11.19
CA LYS A 44 13.51 -5.21 -9.80
C LYS A 44 12.02 -5.28 -9.59
N GLN A 45 11.62 -5.62 -8.37
CA GLN A 45 10.23 -5.58 -7.97
C GLN A 45 10.13 -4.97 -6.59
N PHE A 46 9.04 -4.24 -6.36
CA PHE A 46 8.78 -3.62 -5.06
C PHE A 46 7.35 -3.95 -4.64
N ASP A 47 7.17 -4.28 -3.37
CA ASP A 47 5.85 -4.48 -2.81
C ASP A 47 5.55 -3.42 -1.77
N ILE A 48 4.37 -2.82 -1.89
CA ILE A 48 3.83 -1.93 -0.87
C ILE A 48 2.77 -2.73 -0.12
N ILE A 49 2.98 -2.97 1.15
CA ILE A 49 2.07 -3.75 1.98
C ILE A 49 1.09 -2.80 2.66
N ILE A 50 -0.19 -3.12 2.55
CA ILE A 50 -1.26 -2.32 3.12
C ILE A 50 -1.95 -3.17 4.18
N LYS A 51 -1.93 -2.71 5.42
CA LYS A 51 -2.63 -3.40 6.50
C LYS A 51 -3.14 -2.41 7.52
N GLU A 52 -4.26 -2.75 8.11
CA GLU A 52 -4.80 -1.97 9.20
C GLU A 52 -3.94 -2.14 10.43
N VAL A 53 -3.62 -1.02 11.08
CA VAL A 53 -2.82 -1.00 12.29
C VAL A 53 -3.76 -0.86 13.47
N SER A 54 -3.56 -1.67 14.52
CA SER A 54 -4.37 -1.57 15.71
C SER A 54 -4.11 -0.23 16.42
N GLU A 55 -5.08 0.21 17.21
CA GLU A 55 -4.93 1.42 17.99
C GLU A 55 -3.72 1.34 18.92
N GLU A 56 -3.50 0.18 19.52
CA GLU A 56 -2.34 -0.03 20.39
C GLU A 56 -1.03 0.17 19.65
N ALA A 57 -0.92 -0.41 18.44
CA ALA A 57 0.27 -0.28 17.63
C ALA A 57 0.50 1.18 17.21
N TYR A 58 -0.58 1.90 16.93
CA TYR A 58 -0.47 3.32 16.61
C TYR A 58 0.09 4.11 17.77
N VAL A 59 -0.43 3.89 18.98
CA VAL A 59 0.00 4.58 20.19
C VAL A 59 1.47 4.28 20.49
N GLU A 60 1.91 3.04 20.33
CA GLU A 60 3.31 2.66 20.53
C GLU A 60 4.25 3.41 19.57
N THR A 61 3.80 3.64 18.32
CA THR A 61 4.64 4.26 17.31
C THR A 61 4.62 5.79 17.38
N TYR A 62 3.44 6.38 17.56
CA TYR A 62 3.23 7.82 17.43
C TYR A 62 2.85 8.51 18.74
N GLY A 63 2.58 7.73 19.79
CA GLY A 63 2.09 8.26 21.05
C GLY A 63 0.59 8.48 21.03
N ASP A 64 0.05 8.85 22.18
CA ASP A 64 -1.38 9.07 22.31
C ASP A 64 -1.76 10.42 21.70
N TYR A 65 -2.53 10.35 20.62
CA TYR A 65 -2.95 11.54 19.88
C TYR A 65 -4.32 12.06 20.29
N ARG A 66 -4.96 11.40 21.25
CA ARG A 66 -6.34 11.69 21.64
C ARG A 66 -6.46 12.56 22.87
N GLU A 67 -5.57 13.43 23.08
CA GLU A 67 -5.67 14.34 24.22
C GLU A 67 -6.76 15.37 24.01
#